data_1a2ea8c26832022e52d9226499ce676e
#
_entry.id   1a2ea8c26832022e52d9226499ce676e
#
_cell.length_a   1.000
_cell.length_b   1.000
_cell.length_c   1.000
_cell.angle_alpha   90.00
_cell.angle_beta   90.00
_cell.angle_gamma   90.00
#
_symmetry.space_group_name_H-M   'P 1'
#
loop_
_entity.id
_entity.type
_entity.pdbx_description
1 polymer ?
#
loop_
_entity_poly.entity_id
_entity_poly.type
_entity_poly.pdbx_seq_one_letter_code
_entity_poly.pdbx_strand_id
1 'polypeptide(L)'
;MEVSFAHEIESLRLGAGQTFHGEGILAITKGLLQSGVAYVGGYQGAPVSHLMDVLVQAKGLMAELGVHVEACSNAASAAAMLGASIHYPLRGAVTWKSIVGTNVAADALSNLSSPGVTGGVLIVVGEDYGAGARHQPHHRARRRSDVHRSLNQTSRLRLMEKHNQLPIQ
;
A
#
# COMPACT_ATOMS: atom_id res chain seq x y z
N MET A 1 4.23 12.79 -20.00
CA MET A 1 2.83 13.28 -19.92
C MET A 1 2.30 12.76 -18.61
N GLU A 2 1.96 13.62 -17.71
CA GLU A 2 1.37 13.23 -16.43
C GLU A 2 -0.05 12.73 -16.67
N VAL A 3 -0.39 11.56 -16.14
CA VAL A 3 -1.74 11.01 -16.28
C VAL A 3 -2.63 11.72 -15.28
N SER A 4 -3.73 12.31 -15.75
CA SER A 4 -4.71 12.95 -14.87
C SER A 4 -5.79 11.95 -14.49
N PHE A 5 -5.96 11.72 -13.20
CA PHE A 5 -7.03 10.89 -12.63
C PHE A 5 -8.18 11.72 -12.03
N ALA A 6 -8.23 13.01 -12.32
CA ALA A 6 -9.18 13.93 -11.66
C ALA A 6 -10.65 13.51 -11.80
N HIS A 7 -11.01 12.90 -12.93
CA HIS A 7 -12.38 12.44 -13.17
C HIS A 7 -12.67 11.10 -12.48
N GLU A 8 -11.66 10.21 -12.45
CA GLU A 8 -11.79 8.86 -11.88
C GLU A 8 -11.76 8.88 -10.35
N ILE A 9 -11.13 9.89 -9.74
CA ILE A 9 -11.06 10.04 -8.27
C ILE A 9 -12.45 10.14 -7.64
N GLU A 10 -13.42 10.78 -8.32
CA GLU A 10 -14.78 10.85 -7.80
C GLU A 10 -15.43 9.46 -7.67
N SER A 11 -15.01 8.49 -8.48
CA SER A 11 -15.48 7.12 -8.37
C SER A 11 -15.05 6.44 -7.05
N LEU A 12 -14.01 6.95 -6.40
CA LEU A 12 -13.58 6.47 -5.09
C LEU A 12 -14.61 6.75 -3.99
N ARG A 13 -15.53 7.69 -4.20
CA ARG A 13 -16.64 8.01 -3.27
C ARG A 13 -17.78 6.99 -3.31
N LEU A 14 -17.86 6.15 -4.35
CA LEU A 14 -18.91 5.15 -4.48
C LEU A 14 -19.01 4.26 -3.24
N GLY A 15 -20.23 4.06 -2.73
CA GLY A 15 -20.51 3.30 -1.52
C GLY A 15 -21.05 1.89 -1.78
N ALA A 16 -21.62 1.30 -0.74
CA ALA A 16 -22.24 -0.02 -0.80
C ALA A 16 -23.39 -0.06 -1.82
N GLY A 17 -23.46 -1.13 -2.58
CA GLY A 17 -24.50 -1.32 -3.62
C GLY A 17 -24.20 -0.62 -4.95
N GLN A 18 -23.14 0.14 -5.05
CA GLN A 18 -22.71 0.78 -6.29
C GLN A 18 -21.57 -0.02 -6.93
N THR A 19 -21.58 -0.10 -8.26
CA THR A 19 -20.53 -0.80 -9.00
C THR A 19 -19.39 0.17 -9.29
N PHE A 20 -18.19 -0.20 -8.84
CA PHE A 20 -16.96 0.53 -9.14
C PHE A 20 -16.32 0.02 -10.43
N HIS A 21 -16.03 0.92 -11.34
CA HIS A 21 -15.26 0.67 -12.56
C HIS A 21 -14.05 1.58 -12.56
N GLY A 22 -12.87 1.04 -12.81
CA GLY A 22 -11.63 1.81 -12.85
C GLY A 22 -10.42 0.93 -13.14
N GLU A 23 -9.29 1.58 -13.36
CA GLU A 23 -8.01 0.89 -13.47
C GLU A 23 -7.63 0.17 -12.18
N GLY A 24 -6.74 -0.84 -12.27
CA GLY A 24 -6.28 -1.61 -11.12
C GLY A 24 -5.72 -0.76 -9.98
N ILE A 25 -5.05 0.34 -10.30
CA ILE A 25 -4.52 1.30 -9.31
C ILE A 25 -5.64 2.00 -8.53
N LEU A 26 -6.72 2.40 -9.21
CA LEU A 26 -7.90 2.97 -8.55
C LEU A 26 -8.63 1.93 -7.70
N ALA A 27 -8.70 0.68 -8.17
CA ALA A 27 -9.28 -0.42 -7.39
C ALA A 27 -8.46 -0.71 -6.12
N ILE A 28 -7.12 -0.66 -6.20
CA ILE A 28 -6.24 -0.76 -5.03
C ILE A 28 -6.53 0.39 -4.06
N THR A 29 -6.56 1.63 -4.54
CA THR A 29 -6.87 2.81 -3.73
C THR A 29 -8.23 2.69 -3.06
N LYS A 30 -9.26 2.26 -3.80
CA LYS A 30 -10.59 1.99 -3.26
C LYS A 30 -10.56 0.95 -2.15
N GLY A 31 -9.84 -0.15 -2.36
CA GLY A 31 -9.67 -1.20 -1.36
C GLY A 31 -8.97 -0.72 -0.09
N LEU A 32 -7.97 0.16 -0.22
CA LEU A 32 -7.31 0.81 0.92
C LEU A 32 -8.30 1.63 1.75
N LEU A 33 -9.09 2.49 1.09
CA LEU A 33 -10.11 3.30 1.76
C LEU A 33 -11.15 2.42 2.47
N GLN A 34 -11.65 1.39 1.80
CA GLN A 34 -12.62 0.44 2.39
C GLN A 34 -12.03 -0.35 3.56
N SER A 35 -10.71 -0.56 3.59
CA SER A 35 -10.05 -1.24 4.71
C SER A 35 -9.89 -0.34 5.94
N GLY A 36 -10.26 0.93 5.87
CA GLY A 36 -10.10 1.90 6.96
C GLY A 36 -8.63 2.27 7.19
N VAL A 37 -7.86 2.46 6.12
CA VAL A 37 -6.49 2.93 6.21
C VAL A 37 -6.47 4.33 6.83
N ALA A 38 -5.55 4.57 7.77
CA ALA A 38 -5.39 5.86 8.43
C ALA A 38 -4.32 6.74 7.76
N TYR A 39 -3.35 6.11 7.11
CA TYR A 39 -2.30 6.82 6.40
C TYR A 39 -1.79 6.01 5.21
N VAL A 40 -1.46 6.72 4.15
CA VAL A 40 -0.93 6.15 2.91
C VAL A 40 0.23 7.00 2.40
N GLY A 41 1.17 6.38 1.72
CA GLY A 41 2.27 7.11 1.14
C GLY A 41 3.19 6.24 0.32
N GLY A 42 4.36 6.76 0.02
CA GLY A 42 5.35 5.98 -0.70
C GLY A 42 6.37 6.81 -1.45
N TYR A 43 7.13 6.12 -2.26
CA TYR A 43 8.12 6.71 -3.14
C TYR A 43 7.88 6.25 -4.58
N GLN A 44 7.89 7.20 -5.51
CA GLN A 44 7.61 6.91 -6.91
C GLN A 44 8.58 5.89 -7.51
N GLY A 45 8.07 4.99 -8.34
CA GLY A 45 8.87 4.02 -9.07
C GLY A 45 8.00 3.17 -9.98
N ALA A 46 8.35 3.13 -11.29
CA ALA A 46 7.65 2.26 -12.23
C ALA A 46 7.82 0.77 -11.84
N PRO A 47 6.82 -0.08 -12.07
CA PRO A 47 5.54 0.20 -12.74
C PRO A 47 4.40 0.66 -11.82
N VAL A 48 4.64 0.93 -10.52
CA VAL A 48 3.59 1.28 -9.55
C VAL A 48 3.48 2.80 -9.28
N SER A 49 4.22 3.63 -10.02
CA SER A 49 4.24 5.09 -9.84
C SER A 49 2.85 5.73 -9.88
N HIS A 50 1.96 5.25 -10.74
CA HIS A 50 0.59 5.77 -10.85
C HIS A 50 -0.22 5.65 -9.55
N LEU A 51 0.14 4.73 -8.64
CA LEU A 51 -0.51 4.70 -7.34
C LEU A 51 -0.22 5.96 -6.53
N MET A 52 1.02 6.45 -6.56
CA MET A 52 1.36 7.74 -5.93
C MET A 52 0.66 8.90 -6.62
N ASP A 53 0.55 8.88 -7.95
CA ASP A 53 -0.16 9.92 -8.71
C ASP A 53 -1.63 10.00 -8.30
N VAL A 54 -2.30 8.86 -8.17
CA VAL A 54 -3.69 8.79 -7.67
C VAL A 54 -3.79 9.30 -6.23
N LEU A 55 -2.91 8.86 -5.33
CA LEU A 55 -2.93 9.27 -3.92
C LEU A 55 -2.73 10.78 -3.75
N VAL A 56 -1.79 11.36 -4.51
CA VAL A 56 -1.51 12.80 -4.48
C VAL A 56 -2.68 13.60 -5.06
N GLN A 57 -3.23 13.19 -6.19
CA GLN A 57 -4.38 13.85 -6.81
C GLN A 57 -5.65 13.71 -5.95
N ALA A 58 -5.80 12.59 -5.24
CA ALA A 58 -6.93 12.34 -4.32
C ALA A 58 -6.73 12.96 -2.93
N LYS A 59 -5.68 13.76 -2.68
CA LYS A 59 -5.34 14.28 -1.35
C LYS A 59 -6.48 15.02 -0.67
N GLY A 60 -7.30 15.75 -1.42
CA GLY A 60 -8.49 16.43 -0.90
C GLY A 60 -9.51 15.44 -0.35
N LEU A 61 -9.85 14.41 -1.13
CA LEU A 61 -10.74 13.33 -0.71
C LEU A 61 -10.17 12.57 0.50
N MET A 62 -8.86 12.27 0.48
CA MET A 62 -8.19 11.59 1.59
C MET A 62 -8.30 12.40 2.89
N ALA A 63 -8.08 13.71 2.82
CA ALA A 63 -8.22 14.61 3.97
C ALA A 63 -9.64 14.65 4.53
N GLU A 64 -10.67 14.67 3.66
CA GLU A 64 -12.08 14.58 4.07
C GLU A 64 -12.38 13.27 4.82
N LEU A 65 -11.74 12.17 4.42
CA LEU A 65 -11.88 10.86 5.04
C LEU A 65 -10.94 10.64 6.25
N GLY A 66 -10.16 11.65 6.64
CA GLY A 66 -9.21 11.56 7.73
C GLY A 66 -7.97 10.70 7.42
N VAL A 67 -7.66 10.47 6.15
CA VAL A 67 -6.50 9.70 5.71
C VAL A 67 -5.32 10.63 5.42
N HIS A 68 -4.21 10.43 6.12
CA HIS A 68 -2.97 11.16 5.85
C HIS A 68 -2.29 10.63 4.59
N VAL A 69 -1.86 11.52 3.69
CA VAL A 69 -1.14 11.18 2.45
C VAL A 69 0.25 11.81 2.46
N GLU A 70 1.29 10.99 2.29
CA GLU A 70 2.68 11.44 2.30
C GLU A 70 3.46 10.94 1.07
N ALA A 71 4.07 11.88 0.34
CA ALA A 71 5.08 11.55 -0.66
C ALA A 71 6.45 11.54 0.01
N CYS A 72 7.01 10.36 0.19
CA CYS A 72 8.25 10.15 0.92
C CYS A 72 9.48 10.45 0.04
N SER A 73 10.58 10.82 0.67
CA SER A 73 11.84 11.14 -0.03
C SER A 73 12.54 9.90 -0.63
N ASN A 74 12.25 8.71 -0.09
CA ASN A 74 12.74 7.42 -0.59
C ASN A 74 11.92 6.27 0.00
N ALA A 75 12.20 5.03 -0.44
CA ALA A 75 11.51 3.84 0.04
C ALA A 75 11.78 3.53 1.51
N ALA A 76 12.95 3.89 2.05
CA ALA A 76 13.26 3.67 3.47
C ALA A 76 12.41 4.58 4.36
N SER A 77 12.22 5.86 4.00
CA SER A 77 11.33 6.76 4.75
C SER A 77 9.87 6.33 4.64
N ALA A 78 9.44 5.80 3.49
CA ALA A 78 8.11 5.22 3.34
C ALA A 78 7.92 3.98 4.25
N ALA A 79 8.90 3.10 4.31
CA ALA A 79 8.86 1.94 5.22
C ALA A 79 8.88 2.37 6.69
N ALA A 80 9.69 3.37 7.05
CA ALA A 80 9.75 3.89 8.41
C ALA A 80 8.42 4.51 8.87
N MET A 81 7.66 5.13 7.95
CA MET A 81 6.33 5.67 8.23
C MET A 81 5.38 4.57 8.76
N LEU A 82 5.53 3.32 8.31
CA LEU A 82 4.74 2.19 8.82
C LEU A 82 4.98 1.89 10.30
N GLY A 83 6.06 2.42 10.88
CA GLY A 83 6.34 2.33 12.32
C GLY A 83 5.21 2.89 13.20
N ALA A 84 4.37 3.78 12.68
CA ALA A 84 3.18 4.23 13.39
C ALA A 84 2.24 3.07 13.76
N SER A 85 2.13 2.05 12.92
CA SER A 85 1.30 0.85 13.17
C SER A 85 1.90 -0.12 14.19
N ILE A 86 3.17 0.07 14.62
CA ILE A 86 3.76 -0.67 15.74
C ILE A 86 3.15 -0.20 17.05
N HIS A 87 3.08 1.13 17.23
CA HIS A 87 2.71 1.75 18.48
C HIS A 87 1.21 2.02 18.62
N TYR A 88 0.51 2.15 17.49
CA TYR A 88 -0.90 2.50 17.45
C TYR A 88 -1.70 1.49 16.60
N PRO A 89 -2.97 1.24 16.91
CA PRO A 89 -3.84 0.35 16.14
C PRO A 89 -4.28 1.01 14.81
N LEU A 90 -3.35 1.62 14.11
CA LEU A 90 -3.59 2.29 12.83
C LEU A 90 -3.25 1.34 11.67
N ARG A 91 -4.03 1.43 10.60
CA ARG A 91 -3.72 0.76 9.35
C ARG A 91 -2.98 1.70 8.42
N GLY A 92 -1.82 1.29 7.95
CA GLY A 92 -0.98 2.05 7.04
C GLY A 92 -0.72 1.31 5.73
N ALA A 93 -0.56 2.06 4.65
CA ALA A 93 -0.16 1.48 3.37
C ALA A 93 0.89 2.34 2.69
N VAL A 94 1.88 1.69 2.07
CA VAL A 94 2.93 2.36 1.32
C VAL A 94 3.23 1.66 0.01
N THR A 95 3.84 2.39 -0.91
CA THR A 95 4.22 1.89 -2.23
C THR A 95 5.61 2.32 -2.65
N TRP A 96 6.30 1.46 -3.40
CA TRP A 96 7.57 1.74 -4.08
C TRP A 96 7.88 0.71 -5.16
N LYS A 97 8.94 0.94 -5.94
CA LYS A 97 9.46 -0.04 -6.89
C LYS A 97 10.08 -1.24 -6.16
N SER A 98 9.73 -2.47 -6.55
CA SER A 98 10.06 -3.71 -5.85
C SER A 98 11.53 -3.87 -5.52
N ILE A 99 12.42 -4.03 -6.50
CA ILE A 99 13.83 -4.38 -6.25
C ILE A 99 14.57 -3.25 -5.54
N VAL A 100 14.64 -2.09 -6.19
CA VAL A 100 15.40 -0.95 -5.67
C VAL A 100 14.82 -0.48 -4.34
N GLY A 101 13.51 -0.29 -4.28
CA GLY A 101 12.85 0.23 -3.08
C GLY A 101 12.93 -0.74 -1.90
N THR A 102 12.73 -2.02 -2.14
CA THR A 102 12.82 -3.04 -1.07
C THR A 102 14.24 -3.17 -0.53
N ASN A 103 15.26 -3.08 -1.38
CA ASN A 103 16.66 -3.08 -0.92
C ASN A 103 16.98 -1.84 -0.08
N VAL A 104 16.54 -0.66 -0.53
CA VAL A 104 16.73 0.60 0.22
C VAL A 104 15.96 0.57 1.55
N ALA A 105 14.80 -0.05 1.59
CA ALA A 105 13.94 -0.14 2.77
C ALA A 105 14.29 -1.32 3.71
N ALA A 106 15.30 -2.13 3.42
CA ALA A 106 15.56 -3.39 4.12
C ALA A 106 15.73 -3.25 5.64
N ASP A 107 16.42 -2.22 6.10
CA ASP A 107 16.58 -1.94 7.53
C ASP A 107 15.25 -1.55 8.19
N ALA A 108 14.53 -0.59 7.61
CA ALA A 108 13.23 -0.16 8.12
C ALA A 108 12.20 -1.31 8.15
N LEU A 109 12.23 -2.20 7.14
CA LEU A 109 11.40 -3.40 7.11
C LEU A 109 11.78 -4.40 8.20
N SER A 110 13.06 -4.54 8.49
CA SER A 110 13.54 -5.38 9.59
C SER A 110 13.06 -4.85 10.94
N ASN A 111 13.13 -3.54 11.13
CA ASN A 111 12.65 -2.86 12.33
C ASN A 111 11.11 -2.96 12.48
N LEU A 112 10.36 -2.94 11.38
CA LEU A 112 8.93 -3.13 11.38
C LEU A 112 8.52 -4.57 11.72
N SER A 113 9.25 -5.55 11.16
CA SER A 113 8.92 -6.97 11.30
C SER A 113 9.35 -7.61 12.62
N SER A 114 10.32 -7.02 13.30
CA SER A 114 10.85 -7.53 14.57
C SER A 114 9.81 -7.50 15.70
N PRO A 115 9.20 -6.34 16.02
CA PRO A 115 8.15 -6.27 17.03
C PRO A 115 6.77 -6.69 16.48
N GLY A 116 6.59 -6.69 15.16
CA GLY A 116 5.28 -6.80 14.53
C GLY A 116 4.49 -5.49 14.59
N VAL A 117 3.23 -5.52 14.21
CA VAL A 117 2.37 -4.34 14.18
C VAL A 117 1.09 -4.58 14.98
N THR A 118 0.66 -3.56 15.72
CA THR A 118 -0.60 -3.57 16.48
C THR A 118 -1.81 -3.32 15.58
N GLY A 119 -1.64 -2.45 14.59
CA GLY A 119 -2.65 -2.15 13.59
C GLY A 119 -2.57 -3.09 12.40
N GLY A 120 -2.38 -2.54 11.21
CA GLY A 120 -2.15 -3.32 9.99
C GLY A 120 -1.28 -2.56 9.02
N VAL A 121 -0.46 -3.28 8.26
CA VAL A 121 0.37 -2.65 7.23
C VAL A 121 0.24 -3.38 5.90
N LEU A 122 0.24 -2.60 4.83
CA LEU A 122 0.27 -3.09 3.46
C LEU A 122 1.38 -2.39 2.69
N ILE A 123 2.16 -3.18 1.97
CA ILE A 123 3.18 -2.66 1.07
C ILE A 123 2.81 -3.09 -0.35
N VAL A 124 2.54 -2.11 -1.20
CA VAL A 124 2.24 -2.33 -2.61
C VAL A 124 3.51 -2.08 -3.41
N VAL A 125 4.06 -3.12 -4.00
CA VAL A 125 5.28 -3.01 -4.80
C VAL A 125 5.00 -3.30 -6.26
N GLY A 126 5.55 -2.48 -7.13
CA GLY A 126 5.56 -2.70 -8.56
C GLY A 126 6.84 -3.40 -8.99
N GLU A 127 6.73 -4.43 -9.80
CA GLU A 127 7.85 -5.23 -10.23
C GLU A 127 7.99 -5.18 -11.76
N ASP A 128 9.22 -4.98 -12.24
CA ASP A 128 9.49 -5.03 -13.67
C ASP A 128 9.39 -6.48 -14.17
N TYR A 129 8.84 -6.67 -15.36
CA TYR A 129 8.71 -7.97 -15.97
C TYR A 129 10.08 -8.67 -16.11
N GLY A 130 10.19 -9.85 -15.53
CA GLY A 130 11.44 -10.64 -15.54
C GLY A 130 12.49 -10.23 -14.50
N ALA A 131 12.29 -9.13 -13.79
CA ALA A 131 13.22 -8.63 -12.78
C ALA A 131 12.89 -9.08 -11.34
N GLY A 132 11.99 -10.01 -11.18
CA GLY A 132 11.45 -10.44 -9.89
C GLY A 132 12.48 -10.92 -8.88
N ALA A 133 12.03 -11.17 -7.68
CA ALA A 133 12.79 -11.53 -6.48
C ALA A 133 13.77 -12.73 -6.62
N ARG A 134 13.91 -13.28 -7.79
CA ARG A 134 14.91 -14.33 -8.11
C ARG A 134 16.35 -13.90 -7.86
N HIS A 135 16.62 -12.59 -7.82
CA HIS A 135 17.95 -12.03 -7.57
C HIS A 135 18.18 -11.56 -6.12
N GLN A 136 17.27 -11.85 -5.21
CA GLN A 136 17.44 -11.52 -3.79
C GLN A 136 17.69 -12.79 -2.95
N PRO A 137 18.92 -13.34 -2.93
CA PRO A 137 19.21 -14.56 -2.15
C PRO A 137 19.05 -14.35 -0.64
N HIS A 138 19.04 -13.11 -0.17
CA HIS A 138 18.99 -12.80 1.26
C HIS A 138 17.59 -12.90 1.89
N HIS A 139 16.52 -12.95 1.10
CA HIS A 139 15.15 -13.08 1.63
C HIS A 139 14.70 -14.53 1.86
N ARG A 140 15.50 -15.52 1.44
CA ARG A 140 15.18 -16.94 1.66
C ARG A 140 15.25 -17.38 3.13
N ALA A 141 15.92 -16.62 3.99
CA ALA A 141 16.21 -17.03 5.36
C ALA A 141 15.14 -16.66 6.40
N ARG A 142 14.12 -15.84 6.05
CA ARG A 142 13.14 -15.38 7.03
C ARG A 142 11.72 -15.81 6.68
N ARG A 143 11.42 -17.08 6.93
CA ARG A 143 10.08 -17.68 6.84
C ARG A 143 9.08 -17.20 7.91
N ARG A 144 9.28 -16.09 8.58
CA ARG A 144 8.44 -15.69 9.72
C ARG A 144 7.82 -14.30 9.67
N SER A 145 7.90 -13.56 8.58
CA SER A 145 7.14 -12.32 8.47
C SER A 145 6.20 -12.37 7.28
N ASP A 146 4.90 -12.36 7.53
CA ASP A 146 3.83 -12.21 6.53
C ASP A 146 3.88 -10.86 5.78
N VAL A 147 4.93 -10.10 5.95
CA VAL A 147 5.18 -8.78 5.34
C VAL A 147 5.61 -8.89 3.87
N HIS A 148 6.11 -10.04 3.42
CA HIS A 148 6.57 -10.24 2.06
C HIS A 148 5.67 -11.20 1.28
N ARG A 149 4.56 -10.70 0.80
CA ARG A 149 3.89 -11.34 -0.33
C ARG A 149 3.84 -10.37 -1.50
N SER A 150 4.61 -10.67 -2.53
CA SER A 150 4.43 -10.16 -3.88
C SER A 150 2.97 -10.37 -4.28
N LEU A 151 2.26 -9.29 -4.57
CA LEU A 151 0.84 -9.32 -4.92
C LEU A 151 0.67 -9.68 -6.38
N ASN A 152 0.23 -10.89 -6.65
CA ASN A 152 -0.55 -11.15 -7.83
C ASN A 152 -1.93 -10.47 -7.61
N GLN A 153 -2.28 -9.47 -8.41
CA GLN A 153 -3.37 -8.51 -8.18
C GLN A 153 -4.74 -9.16 -7.90
N THR A 154 -4.98 -10.36 -8.39
CA THR A 154 -6.30 -11.01 -8.30
C THR A 154 -6.53 -11.80 -7.00
N SER A 155 -5.48 -12.23 -6.32
CA SER A 155 -5.60 -13.14 -5.16
C SER A 155 -5.80 -12.43 -3.83
N ARG A 156 -5.58 -11.13 -3.75
CA ARG A 156 -5.55 -10.37 -2.50
C ARG A 156 -6.75 -9.47 -2.24
N LEU A 157 -7.53 -9.15 -3.23
CA LEU A 157 -8.88 -8.59 -3.00
C LEU A 157 -9.74 -9.56 -2.15
N ARG A 158 -9.55 -10.88 -2.29
CA ARG A 158 -10.25 -11.90 -1.47
C ARG A 158 -9.78 -11.99 -0.01
N LEU A 159 -8.56 -11.57 0.31
CA LEU A 159 -8.07 -11.55 1.70
C LEU A 159 -8.59 -10.35 2.47
N MET A 160 -8.82 -9.23 1.79
CA MET A 160 -9.42 -8.03 2.39
C MET A 160 -10.90 -8.24 2.73
N GLU A 161 -11.65 -9.03 1.93
CA GLU A 161 -13.05 -9.35 2.22
C GLU A 161 -13.25 -10.21 3.48
N LYS A 162 -12.30 -11.10 3.81
CA LYS A 162 -12.41 -11.98 4.98
C LYS A 162 -12.15 -11.28 6.32
N HIS A 163 -11.43 -10.16 6.34
CA HIS A 163 -11.16 -9.42 7.59
C HIS A 163 -12.25 -8.39 7.94
N ASN A 164 -13.16 -8.10 7.02
CA ASN A 164 -14.26 -7.16 7.26
C ASN A 164 -15.49 -7.80 7.92
N GLN A 165 -15.39 -9.06 8.35
CA GLN A 165 -16.50 -9.78 9.03
C GLN A 165 -16.34 -9.94 10.56
N LEU A 166 -15.47 -9.18 11.19
CA LEU A 166 -15.46 -9.14 12.65
C LEU A 166 -16.48 -8.10 13.15
N PRO A 167 -17.46 -8.50 13.96
CA PRO A 167 -18.44 -7.58 14.51
C PRO A 167 -17.74 -6.60 15.46
N ILE A 168 -18.06 -5.33 15.30
CA ILE A 168 -17.76 -4.30 16.29
C ILE A 168 -18.70 -4.58 17.47
N GLN A 169 -18.15 -5.02 18.59
CA GLN A 169 -18.78 -4.93 19.89
C GLN A 169 -18.31 -3.69 20.60
#